data_3bec7c12b3aaa58b0e94486d0d00aefe
#
_entry.id   3bec7c12b3aaa58b0e94486d0d00aefe
#
_cell.length_a   1.000
_cell.length_b   1.000
_cell.length_c   1.000
_cell.angle_alpha   90.00
_cell.angle_beta   90.00
_cell.angle_gamma   90.00
#
_symmetry.space_group_name_H-M   'P 1'
#
loop_
_entity.id
_entity.type
_entity.pdbx_description
1 polymer ?
#
loop_
_entity_poly.entity_id
_entity_poly.type
_entity_poly.pdbx_seq_one_letter_code
_entity_poly.pdbx_strand_id
1 'polypeptide(L)'
;MFIKIVKTTLPFYLCLCALFLSGCWDRQEVNDLALVLATAIDKTDDNKIELSIQMVVPKSMGGGQQGSGGEGKTTTIKKATGTTIYQAMTKLQEKVPRYIFWGQNQMIIFGEKLAKEGIGKYIDFFARHPSQRIRSYIFVHEGKAIDVLDLTPGLEQMSMEVPRELARLEFGLNVTLRELLVMLGTESKSVAVPSIKVSKEPDRTLGIHLSGAAVLKNNKLTGFINNEITQGVMWLRDEIKSSSVTIKPQNADDLISFNLIRYDSELKPVIEDGKWKMIVKIVTEEEVVDNQTTLNLIDHKVAKSLEEQISNNIDKRIRLTLEQVQKKMRADVFGFAEEFHQKYPDEWSKVKNQWDELLYPELEVEIDIKTYIRRPGMSTENYKE
;
A
#
# COMPACT_ATOMS: atom_id res chain seq x y z
N MET A 1 22.38 20.32 68.43
CA MET A 1 22.25 21.32 67.36
C MET A 1 21.81 20.66 66.04
N PHE A 2 22.36 19.50 65.59
CA PHE A 2 22.03 18.77 64.38
C PHE A 2 20.55 18.33 64.29
N ILE A 3 19.95 17.85 65.39
CA ILE A 3 18.55 17.33 65.38
C ILE A 3 17.51 18.44 65.14
N LYS A 4 17.80 19.71 65.58
CA LYS A 4 16.89 20.85 65.31
C LYS A 4 16.93 21.29 63.83
N ILE A 5 18.10 21.22 63.19
CA ILE A 5 18.27 21.58 61.78
C ILE A 5 17.54 20.56 60.88
N VAL A 6 17.68 19.25 61.14
CA VAL A 6 17.01 18.19 60.41
C VAL A 6 15.48 18.28 60.51
N LYS A 7 14.94 18.65 61.72
CA LYS A 7 13.48 18.83 61.90
C LYS A 7 12.89 20.01 61.12
N THR A 8 13.68 21.03 60.80
CA THR A 8 13.21 22.18 60.01
C THR A 8 13.48 22.05 58.52
N THR A 9 14.52 21.36 58.11
CA THR A 9 14.85 21.19 56.67
C THR A 9 14.11 20.04 56.03
N LEU A 10 13.77 18.96 56.76
CA LEU A 10 13.04 17.79 56.25
C LEU A 10 11.68 18.15 55.66
N PRO A 11 10.79 18.92 56.33
CA PRO A 11 9.50 19.31 55.73
C PRO A 11 9.66 20.21 54.50
N PHE A 12 10.69 21.03 54.43
CA PHE A 12 10.97 21.86 53.27
C PHE A 12 11.36 21.00 52.03
N TYR A 13 12.23 20.01 52.22
CA TYR A 13 12.57 19.05 51.16
C TYR A 13 11.37 18.20 50.78
N LEU A 14 10.53 17.80 51.72
CA LEU A 14 9.32 17.02 51.44
C LEU A 14 8.31 17.84 50.61
N CYS A 15 8.12 19.12 50.92
CA CYS A 15 7.30 20.04 50.11
C CYS A 15 7.88 20.27 48.71
N LEU A 16 9.21 20.39 48.62
CA LEU A 16 9.88 20.53 47.32
C LEU A 16 9.73 19.28 46.46
N CYS A 17 9.87 18.08 47.04
CA CYS A 17 9.60 16.82 46.35
C CYS A 17 8.12 16.66 45.93
N ALA A 18 7.17 17.14 46.75
CA ALA A 18 5.75 17.11 46.41
C ALA A 18 5.40 18.01 45.22
N LEU A 19 6.14 19.13 45.01
CA LEU A 19 5.98 19.96 43.80
C LEU A 19 6.46 19.30 42.53
N PHE A 20 7.41 18.34 42.59
CA PHE A 20 7.86 17.56 41.47
C PHE A 20 6.97 16.32 41.19
N LEU A 21 6.07 15.93 42.10
CA LEU A 21 5.14 14.84 41.97
C LEU A 21 3.83 15.21 41.21
N SER A 22 3.62 16.50 40.89
CA SER A 22 2.45 16.98 40.13
C SER A 22 2.54 16.75 38.62
N GLY A 23 3.35 15.79 38.17
CA GLY A 23 3.69 15.54 36.76
C GLY A 23 2.62 14.95 35.87
N CYS A 24 1.36 14.77 36.28
CA CYS A 24 0.31 14.17 35.48
C CYS A 24 -0.83 15.13 35.11
N TRP A 25 -0.55 16.42 34.98
CA TRP A 25 -1.59 17.42 34.65
C TRP A 25 -2.23 17.27 33.26
N ASP A 26 -1.52 16.67 32.28
CA ASP A 26 -1.98 16.49 30.90
C ASP A 26 -2.38 15.03 30.57
N ARG A 27 -2.89 14.30 31.56
CA ARG A 27 -3.35 12.92 31.36
C ARG A 27 -4.72 12.92 30.69
N GLN A 28 -4.76 12.64 29.39
CA GLN A 28 -5.99 12.30 28.68
C GLN A 28 -6.33 10.83 28.91
N GLU A 29 -7.51 10.55 29.45
CA GLU A 29 -7.98 9.17 29.61
C GLU A 29 -8.47 8.61 28.28
N VAL A 30 -8.22 7.32 28.02
CA VAL A 30 -8.65 6.65 26.79
C VAL A 30 -10.18 6.77 26.60
N ASN A 31 -10.92 6.84 27.72
CA ASN A 31 -12.39 7.00 27.69
C ASN A 31 -12.86 8.35 27.14
N ASP A 32 -12.00 9.36 27.13
CA ASP A 32 -12.31 10.70 26.62
C ASP A 32 -11.93 10.84 25.14
N LEU A 33 -11.33 9.80 24.56
CA LEU A 33 -10.87 9.79 23.18
C LEU A 33 -11.88 9.10 22.26
N ALA A 34 -12.03 9.65 21.06
CA ALA A 34 -12.62 9.01 19.91
C ALA A 34 -11.47 8.53 18.99
N LEU A 35 -11.18 7.23 19.04
CA LEU A 35 -10.05 6.65 18.31
C LEU A 35 -10.40 6.51 16.82
N VAL A 36 -9.74 7.29 15.96
CA VAL A 36 -9.88 7.16 14.50
C VAL A 36 -9.12 5.95 14.03
N LEU A 37 -9.79 5.06 13.29
CA LEU A 37 -9.21 3.85 12.71
C LEU A 37 -8.91 4.01 11.22
N ALA A 38 -9.82 4.68 10.50
CA ALA A 38 -9.70 4.93 9.08
C ALA A 38 -10.27 6.29 8.72
N THR A 39 -9.72 6.87 7.66
CA THR A 39 -10.11 8.18 7.12
C THR A 39 -10.39 8.04 5.63
N ALA A 40 -11.53 8.57 5.18
CA ALA A 40 -11.86 8.72 3.77
C ALA A 40 -11.95 10.21 3.43
N ILE A 41 -11.43 10.56 2.25
CA ILE A 41 -11.40 11.94 1.78
C ILE A 41 -11.98 12.00 0.38
N ASP A 42 -13.07 12.71 0.27
CA ASP A 42 -13.80 12.87 -0.97
C ASP A 42 -13.92 14.34 -1.39
N LYS A 43 -14.24 14.54 -2.64
CA LYS A 43 -14.61 15.83 -3.18
C LYS A 43 -16.11 15.87 -3.43
N THR A 44 -16.79 16.83 -2.83
CA THR A 44 -18.22 17.06 -3.05
C THR A 44 -18.50 17.72 -4.40
N ASP A 45 -19.77 17.75 -4.83
CA ASP A 45 -20.13 18.38 -6.10
C ASP A 45 -20.05 19.91 -6.04
N ASP A 46 -20.23 20.51 -4.86
CA ASP A 46 -19.98 21.94 -4.60
C ASP A 46 -18.52 22.28 -4.32
N ASN A 47 -17.62 21.41 -4.76
CA ASN A 47 -16.17 21.59 -4.74
C ASN A 47 -15.54 21.70 -3.33
N LYS A 48 -16.23 21.25 -2.28
CA LYS A 48 -15.70 21.16 -0.92
C LYS A 48 -15.05 19.79 -0.67
N ILE A 49 -14.30 19.70 0.41
CA ILE A 49 -13.70 18.47 0.91
C ILE A 49 -14.69 17.83 1.87
N GLU A 50 -15.07 16.58 1.63
CA GLU A 50 -15.77 15.75 2.61
C GLU A 50 -14.73 14.87 3.30
N LEU A 51 -14.60 15.03 4.61
CA LEU A 51 -13.74 14.21 5.47
C LEU A 51 -14.63 13.28 6.27
N SER A 52 -14.46 12.00 6.09
CA SER A 52 -15.18 10.94 6.81
C SER A 52 -14.20 10.13 7.65
N ILE A 53 -14.56 9.84 8.89
CA ILE A 53 -13.74 9.04 9.80
C ILE A 53 -14.56 7.87 10.36
N GLN A 54 -13.92 6.71 10.43
CA GLN A 54 -14.42 5.56 11.16
C GLN A 54 -13.74 5.51 12.52
N MET A 55 -14.56 5.43 13.58
CA MET A 55 -14.09 5.48 14.97
C MET A 55 -14.60 4.26 15.74
N VAL A 56 -13.85 3.84 16.76
CA VAL A 56 -14.26 2.79 17.71
C VAL A 56 -15.41 3.29 18.60
N VAL A 57 -16.36 2.40 18.87
CA VAL A 57 -17.42 2.59 19.88
C VAL A 57 -17.03 1.78 21.14
N PRO A 58 -16.47 2.42 22.18
CA PRO A 58 -15.91 1.69 23.34
C PRO A 58 -16.90 0.82 24.11
N LYS A 59 -18.20 1.14 24.09
CA LYS A 59 -19.24 0.38 24.80
C LYS A 59 -19.47 -1.03 24.24
N SER A 60 -19.14 -1.27 22.98
CA SER A 60 -19.31 -2.58 22.32
C SER A 60 -18.14 -3.51 22.51
N MET A 61 -16.99 -3.02 23.03
CA MET A 61 -15.78 -3.81 23.28
C MET A 61 -15.67 -4.34 24.73
N GLY A 62 -16.50 -3.83 25.66
CA GLY A 62 -16.53 -4.32 27.04
C GLY A 62 -17.40 -5.57 27.13
N GLY A 63 -16.81 -6.76 27.18
CA GLY A 63 -17.46 -8.02 27.52
C GLY A 63 -18.01 -7.99 28.95
N GLY A 64 -19.17 -7.43 29.13
CA GLY A 64 -19.96 -7.39 30.36
C GLY A 64 -21.39 -7.82 30.08
N GLN A 65 -21.64 -9.11 30.27
CA GLN A 65 -22.91 -9.75 30.64
C GLN A 65 -24.17 -9.43 29.83
N GLN A 66 -24.58 -10.46 29.08
CA GLN A 66 -25.94 -10.86 28.77
C GLN A 66 -27.04 -9.77 28.79
N GLY A 67 -27.45 -9.36 27.61
CA GLY A 67 -28.66 -8.58 27.44
C GLY A 67 -28.94 -8.31 25.97
N SER A 68 -29.77 -9.18 25.38
CA SER A 68 -30.49 -9.03 24.10
C SER A 68 -29.68 -8.80 22.83
N GLY A 69 -29.80 -9.75 21.90
CA GLY A 69 -29.28 -9.78 20.55
C GLY A 69 -29.55 -8.51 19.73
N GLY A 70 -28.61 -7.60 19.81
CA GLY A 70 -28.45 -6.54 18.85
C GLY A 70 -27.04 -6.66 18.29
N GLU A 71 -26.89 -6.75 16.98
CA GLU A 71 -25.62 -6.59 16.27
C GLU A 71 -25.05 -5.19 16.60
N GLY A 72 -24.34 -5.08 17.74
CA GLY A 72 -23.74 -3.83 18.19
C GLY A 72 -22.62 -3.47 17.25
N LYS A 73 -22.82 -2.53 16.33
CA LYS A 73 -21.74 -1.99 15.50
C LYS A 73 -20.58 -1.56 16.40
N THR A 74 -19.43 -2.18 16.20
CA THR A 74 -18.19 -1.90 16.93
C THR A 74 -17.59 -0.54 16.55
N THR A 75 -18.00 0.01 15.40
CA THR A 75 -17.54 1.29 14.87
C THR A 75 -18.68 2.21 14.50
N THR A 76 -18.39 3.50 14.45
CA THR A 76 -19.30 4.54 13.93
C THR A 76 -18.56 5.42 12.94
N ILE A 77 -19.30 5.93 11.93
CA ILE A 77 -18.77 6.85 10.94
C ILE A 77 -19.33 8.24 11.22
N LYS A 78 -18.46 9.24 11.18
CA LYS A 78 -18.80 10.66 11.22
C LYS A 78 -18.17 11.37 10.05
N LYS A 79 -18.89 12.35 9.50
CA LYS A 79 -18.38 13.14 8.37
C LYS A 79 -18.68 14.62 8.51
N ALA A 80 -17.83 15.43 7.93
CA ALA A 80 -18.01 16.85 7.81
C ALA A 80 -17.37 17.38 6.52
N THR A 81 -17.90 18.51 6.06
CA THR A 81 -17.41 19.18 4.85
C THR A 81 -16.75 20.50 5.20
N GLY A 82 -15.69 20.83 4.47
CA GLY A 82 -14.96 22.08 4.62
C GLY A 82 -14.33 22.54 3.31
N THR A 83 -13.89 23.79 3.24
CA THR A 83 -13.09 24.30 2.14
C THR A 83 -11.64 23.83 2.24
N THR A 84 -11.18 23.50 3.45
CA THR A 84 -9.91 22.87 3.76
C THR A 84 -10.12 21.61 4.61
N ILE A 85 -9.15 20.72 4.61
CA ILE A 85 -9.18 19.52 5.46
C ILE A 85 -9.23 19.90 6.95
N TYR A 86 -8.50 20.94 7.36
CA TYR A 86 -8.50 21.43 8.73
C TYR A 86 -9.90 21.92 9.14
N GLN A 87 -10.58 22.69 8.28
CA GLN A 87 -11.95 23.13 8.55
C GLN A 87 -12.92 21.94 8.68
N ALA A 88 -12.77 20.93 7.82
CA ALA A 88 -13.57 19.71 7.93
C ALA A 88 -13.29 18.97 9.26
N MET A 89 -12.03 18.89 9.70
CA MET A 89 -11.66 18.32 11.01
C MET A 89 -12.27 19.08 12.17
N THR A 90 -12.21 20.41 12.16
CA THR A 90 -12.81 21.25 13.23
C THR A 90 -14.32 20.97 13.31
N LYS A 91 -15.02 20.96 12.18
CA LYS A 91 -16.45 20.63 12.14
C LYS A 91 -16.76 19.20 12.54
N LEU A 92 -15.84 18.26 12.33
CA LEU A 92 -15.96 16.89 12.85
C LEU A 92 -15.89 16.89 14.38
N GLN A 93 -14.96 17.65 14.97
CA GLN A 93 -14.83 17.75 16.42
C GLN A 93 -16.11 18.31 17.06
N GLU A 94 -16.80 19.26 16.43
CA GLU A 94 -18.08 19.78 16.91
C GLU A 94 -19.19 18.71 16.97
N LYS A 95 -19.09 17.67 16.14
CA LYS A 95 -20.07 16.56 16.05
C LYS A 95 -19.74 15.35 16.93
N VAL A 96 -18.55 15.33 17.54
CA VAL A 96 -18.05 14.22 18.34
C VAL A 96 -17.84 14.70 19.77
N PRO A 97 -18.57 14.14 20.78
CA PRO A 97 -18.51 14.60 22.17
C PRO A 97 -17.24 14.12 22.92
N ARG A 98 -16.24 13.66 22.18
CA ARG A 98 -14.94 13.21 22.68
C ARG A 98 -13.83 13.82 21.83
N TYR A 99 -12.61 13.92 22.37
CA TYR A 99 -11.47 14.39 21.60
C TYR A 99 -11.13 13.40 20.51
N ILE A 100 -11.12 13.83 19.24
CA ILE A 100 -10.78 12.98 18.09
C ILE A 100 -9.27 12.73 18.09
N PHE A 101 -8.89 11.47 18.30
CA PHE A 101 -7.49 11.05 18.36
C PHE A 101 -7.07 10.33 17.06
N TRP A 102 -6.15 10.94 16.34
CA TRP A 102 -5.69 10.49 15.02
C TRP A 102 -4.54 9.48 15.07
N GLY A 103 -3.90 9.28 16.23
CA GLY A 103 -2.74 8.41 16.40
C GLY A 103 -2.99 6.92 16.12
N GLN A 104 -4.26 6.51 16.03
CA GLN A 104 -4.66 5.15 15.68
C GLN A 104 -5.18 5.02 14.24
N ASN A 105 -5.10 6.10 13.45
CA ASN A 105 -5.51 6.07 12.04
C ASN A 105 -4.59 5.13 11.26
N GLN A 106 -5.11 4.00 10.82
CA GLN A 106 -4.33 2.96 10.14
C GLN A 106 -4.44 3.05 8.62
N MET A 107 -5.44 3.77 8.11
CA MET A 107 -5.75 3.82 6.70
C MET A 107 -6.27 5.20 6.28
N ILE A 108 -5.79 5.69 5.14
CA ILE A 108 -6.27 6.90 4.48
C ILE A 108 -6.68 6.51 3.07
N ILE A 109 -7.93 6.76 2.72
CA ILE A 109 -8.50 6.45 1.42
C ILE A 109 -8.83 7.76 0.71
N PHE A 110 -8.36 7.91 -0.52
CA PHE A 110 -8.72 9.02 -1.41
C PHE A 110 -9.75 8.57 -2.43
N GLY A 111 -10.86 9.29 -2.56
CA GLY A 111 -11.84 9.06 -3.62
C GLY A 111 -11.31 9.53 -4.97
N GLU A 112 -11.79 8.88 -6.04
CA GLU A 112 -11.33 9.09 -7.41
C GLU A 112 -11.40 10.56 -7.86
N LYS A 113 -12.54 11.26 -7.61
CA LYS A 113 -12.73 12.65 -8.00
C LYS A 113 -11.67 13.57 -7.39
N LEU A 114 -11.39 13.36 -6.10
CA LEU A 114 -10.36 14.13 -5.39
C LEU A 114 -8.96 13.78 -5.89
N ALA A 115 -8.67 12.50 -6.15
CA ALA A 115 -7.38 12.05 -6.64
C ALA A 115 -7.06 12.62 -8.05
N LYS A 116 -8.05 12.76 -8.92
CA LYS A 116 -7.90 13.41 -10.24
C LYS A 116 -7.53 14.90 -10.13
N GLU A 117 -8.02 15.60 -9.13
CA GLU A 117 -7.66 17.00 -8.90
C GLU A 117 -6.27 17.16 -8.26
N GLY A 118 -5.88 16.19 -7.45
CA GLY A 118 -4.57 16.10 -6.83
C GLY A 118 -4.60 15.90 -5.32
N ILE A 119 -3.80 14.95 -4.84
CA ILE A 119 -3.75 14.56 -3.42
C ILE A 119 -2.64 15.28 -2.62
N GLY A 120 -1.70 15.96 -3.28
CA GLY A 120 -0.48 16.47 -2.64
C GLY A 120 -0.72 17.35 -1.41
N LYS A 121 -1.67 18.30 -1.47
CA LYS A 121 -2.00 19.18 -0.34
C LYS A 121 -2.59 18.43 0.86
N TYR A 122 -3.24 17.29 0.63
CA TYR A 122 -3.81 16.46 1.69
C TYR A 122 -2.74 15.58 2.33
N ILE A 123 -1.84 15.04 1.50
CA ILE A 123 -0.67 14.29 1.97
C ILE A 123 0.21 15.20 2.84
N ASP A 124 0.52 16.42 2.38
CA ASP A 124 1.30 17.41 3.16
C ASP A 124 0.60 17.75 4.49
N PHE A 125 -0.72 17.90 4.49
CA PHE A 125 -1.47 18.13 5.73
C PHE A 125 -1.31 16.98 6.73
N PHE A 126 -1.50 15.73 6.30
CA PHE A 126 -1.34 14.56 7.17
C PHE A 126 0.09 14.37 7.65
N ALA A 127 1.07 14.66 6.80
CA ALA A 127 2.48 14.59 7.17
C ALA A 127 2.87 15.62 8.26
N ARG A 128 2.23 16.78 8.26
CA ARG A 128 2.47 17.86 9.25
C ARG A 128 1.64 17.72 10.52
N HIS A 129 0.57 16.94 10.49
CA HIS A 129 -0.32 16.82 11.64
C HIS A 129 0.33 15.98 12.75
N PRO A 130 0.56 16.55 13.95
CA PRO A 130 1.42 15.94 14.98
C PRO A 130 0.89 14.62 15.54
N SER A 131 -0.43 14.41 15.49
CA SER A 131 -1.07 13.18 15.99
C SER A 131 -1.27 12.14 14.90
N GLN A 132 -0.92 12.43 13.64
CA GLN A 132 -1.16 11.47 12.54
C GLN A 132 -0.11 10.37 12.53
N ARG A 133 -0.57 9.14 12.32
CA ARG A 133 0.31 7.98 12.19
C ARG A 133 0.94 7.94 10.80
N ILE A 134 2.27 8.10 10.71
CA ILE A 134 3.01 8.10 9.44
C ILE A 134 3.02 6.72 8.74
N ARG A 135 2.68 5.66 9.48
CA ARG A 135 2.56 4.28 8.97
C ARG A 135 1.13 3.91 8.53
N SER A 136 0.24 4.90 8.38
CA SER A 136 -1.09 4.66 7.82
C SER A 136 -0.96 4.22 6.37
N TYR A 137 -1.67 3.16 6.00
CA TYR A 137 -1.74 2.69 4.61
C TYR A 137 -2.53 3.67 3.75
N ILE A 138 -2.08 3.87 2.54
CA ILE A 138 -2.72 4.76 1.56
C ILE A 138 -3.42 3.93 0.50
N PHE A 139 -4.66 4.29 0.21
CA PHE A 139 -5.44 3.68 -0.87
C PHE A 139 -6.11 4.76 -1.72
N VAL A 140 -6.38 4.40 -2.98
CA VAL A 140 -7.30 5.15 -3.84
C VAL A 140 -8.48 4.23 -4.18
N HIS A 141 -9.69 4.75 -4.05
CA HIS A 141 -10.91 4.04 -4.40
C HIS A 141 -11.49 4.57 -5.72
N GLU A 142 -11.89 3.65 -6.61
CA GLU A 142 -12.64 4.00 -7.82
C GLU A 142 -14.09 4.36 -7.43
N GLY A 143 -14.33 5.65 -7.20
CA GLY A 143 -15.59 6.20 -6.70
C GLY A 143 -15.40 7.04 -5.44
N LYS A 144 -16.39 7.02 -4.55
CA LYS A 144 -16.33 7.75 -3.28
C LYS A 144 -15.65 6.93 -2.19
N ALA A 145 -14.62 7.48 -1.56
CA ALA A 145 -13.84 6.78 -0.52
C ALA A 145 -14.72 6.40 0.70
N ILE A 146 -15.76 7.16 0.99
CA ILE A 146 -16.69 6.85 2.09
C ILE A 146 -17.38 5.49 1.88
N ASP A 147 -17.61 5.05 0.65
CA ASP A 147 -18.28 3.79 0.36
C ASP A 147 -17.53 2.58 0.94
N VAL A 148 -16.21 2.69 1.08
CA VAL A 148 -15.37 1.67 1.73
C VAL A 148 -15.59 1.63 3.24
N LEU A 149 -15.78 2.78 3.88
CA LEU A 149 -16.00 2.84 5.34
C LEU A 149 -17.41 2.38 5.74
N ASP A 150 -18.41 2.61 4.89
CA ASP A 150 -19.80 2.29 5.16
C ASP A 150 -20.12 0.78 5.11
N LEU A 151 -19.17 -0.02 4.62
CA LEU A 151 -19.34 -1.47 4.53
C LEU A 151 -19.21 -2.15 5.89
N THR A 152 -20.03 -3.18 6.09
CA THR A 152 -19.86 -4.15 7.17
C THR A 152 -19.39 -5.46 6.53
N PRO A 153 -18.09 -5.81 6.62
CA PRO A 153 -17.58 -7.02 6.02
C PRO A 153 -18.12 -8.27 6.74
N GLY A 154 -18.34 -9.34 5.99
CA GLY A 154 -18.92 -10.58 6.53
C GLY A 154 -18.01 -11.34 7.48
N LEU A 155 -16.68 -11.27 7.30
CA LEU A 155 -15.69 -12.01 8.08
C LEU A 155 -14.99 -11.13 9.13
N GLU A 156 -14.82 -9.85 8.88
CA GLU A 156 -14.10 -8.93 9.75
C GLU A 156 -15.07 -8.07 10.56
N GLN A 157 -14.66 -7.71 11.77
CA GLN A 157 -15.51 -6.88 12.64
C GLN A 157 -15.62 -5.42 12.16
N MET A 158 -14.66 -4.95 11.37
CA MET A 158 -14.56 -3.58 10.91
C MET A 158 -14.19 -3.52 9.42
N SER A 159 -14.83 -2.62 8.66
CA SER A 159 -14.56 -2.46 7.23
C SER A 159 -13.10 -2.14 6.91
N MET A 160 -12.39 -1.46 7.81
CA MET A 160 -10.97 -1.10 7.65
C MET A 160 -10.02 -2.30 7.83
N GLU A 161 -10.45 -3.38 8.45
CA GLU A 161 -9.58 -4.56 8.68
C GLU A 161 -9.26 -5.27 7.36
N VAL A 162 -10.23 -5.37 6.46
CA VAL A 162 -10.05 -6.05 5.18
C VAL A 162 -8.91 -5.43 4.34
N PRO A 163 -8.93 -4.13 3.97
CA PRO A 163 -7.83 -3.54 3.19
C PRO A 163 -6.50 -3.57 3.93
N ARG A 164 -6.52 -3.40 5.25
CA ARG A 164 -5.31 -3.47 6.07
C ARG A 164 -4.67 -4.85 6.03
N GLU A 165 -5.45 -5.92 6.20
CA GLU A 165 -4.93 -7.29 6.15
C GLU A 165 -4.51 -7.67 4.72
N LEU A 166 -5.26 -7.25 3.68
CA LEU A 166 -4.86 -7.45 2.30
C LEU A 166 -3.53 -6.76 1.98
N ALA A 167 -3.30 -5.55 2.49
CA ALA A 167 -2.01 -4.87 2.36
C ALA A 167 -0.89 -5.61 3.12
N ARG A 168 -1.20 -6.13 4.31
CA ARG A 168 -0.24 -6.87 5.14
C ARG A 168 0.14 -8.23 4.56
N LEU A 169 -0.78 -8.90 3.86
CA LEU A 169 -0.52 -10.16 3.17
C LEU A 169 0.31 -9.98 1.90
N GLU A 170 0.54 -8.74 1.46
CA GLU A 170 1.45 -8.38 0.36
C GLU A 170 1.13 -9.04 -0.98
N PHE A 171 -0.15 -9.35 -1.22
CA PHE A 171 -0.62 -9.82 -2.54
C PHE A 171 -0.65 -8.72 -3.61
N GLY A 172 -0.47 -7.47 -3.22
CA GLY A 172 -0.41 -6.30 -4.07
C GLY A 172 0.53 -5.24 -3.50
N LEU A 173 0.55 -4.08 -4.10
CA LEU A 173 1.32 -2.94 -3.59
C LEU A 173 0.91 -2.63 -2.15
N ASN A 174 1.90 -2.30 -1.35
CA ASN A 174 1.74 -1.87 0.02
C ASN A 174 2.44 -0.52 0.19
N VAL A 175 1.65 0.55 0.35
CA VAL A 175 2.17 1.91 0.41
C VAL A 175 1.64 2.61 1.66
N THR A 176 2.55 2.99 2.54
CA THR A 176 2.24 3.83 3.71
C THR A 176 2.38 5.32 3.37
N LEU A 177 1.86 6.18 4.24
CA LEU A 177 2.04 7.64 4.12
C LEU A 177 3.53 8.02 4.01
N ARG A 178 4.40 7.35 4.79
CA ARG A 178 5.85 7.58 4.72
C ARG A 178 6.42 7.24 3.35
N GLU A 179 6.11 6.06 2.83
CA GLU A 179 6.61 5.60 1.53
C GLU A 179 6.09 6.50 0.40
N LEU A 180 4.80 6.87 0.46
CA LEU A 180 4.23 7.81 -0.50
C LEU A 180 4.96 9.16 -0.50
N LEU A 181 5.28 9.71 0.67
CA LEU A 181 6.06 10.96 0.78
C LEU A 181 7.45 10.83 0.17
N VAL A 182 8.13 9.70 0.39
CA VAL A 182 9.44 9.42 -0.21
C VAL A 182 9.31 9.36 -1.74
N MET A 183 8.37 8.57 -2.26
CA MET A 183 8.16 8.43 -3.70
C MET A 183 7.75 9.73 -4.41
N LEU A 184 6.93 10.57 -3.77
CA LEU A 184 6.56 11.87 -4.31
C LEU A 184 7.71 12.89 -4.30
N GLY A 185 8.73 12.64 -3.49
CA GLY A 185 9.96 13.42 -3.43
C GLY A 185 11.02 13.01 -4.45
N THR A 186 10.83 11.91 -5.19
CA THR A 186 11.76 11.46 -6.23
C THR A 186 11.68 12.31 -7.50
N GLU A 187 12.66 12.14 -8.38
CA GLU A 187 12.76 12.88 -9.65
C GLU A 187 11.54 12.64 -10.58
N SER A 188 11.00 11.42 -10.58
CA SER A 188 9.85 11.04 -11.43
C SER A 188 8.53 11.66 -10.99
N LYS A 189 8.38 11.98 -9.70
CA LYS A 189 7.11 12.46 -9.09
C LYS A 189 5.89 11.64 -9.48
N SER A 190 6.12 10.38 -9.83
CA SER A 190 5.10 9.41 -10.24
C SER A 190 5.09 8.24 -9.27
N VAL A 191 3.92 7.80 -8.86
CA VAL A 191 3.77 6.72 -7.90
C VAL A 191 2.60 5.80 -8.28
N ALA A 192 2.73 4.52 -7.95
CA ALA A 192 1.63 3.59 -7.95
C ALA A 192 1.25 3.29 -6.49
N VAL A 193 -0.01 3.50 -6.15
CA VAL A 193 -0.57 3.20 -4.84
C VAL A 193 -1.66 2.16 -4.97
N PRO A 194 -1.88 1.26 -3.98
CA PRO A 194 -2.90 0.24 -4.08
C PRO A 194 -4.28 0.85 -4.31
N SER A 195 -5.05 0.27 -5.22
CA SER A 195 -6.45 0.61 -5.44
C SER A 195 -7.36 -0.46 -4.83
N ILE A 196 -8.48 0.00 -4.27
CA ILE A 196 -9.51 -0.86 -3.69
C ILE A 196 -10.83 -0.63 -4.38
N LYS A 197 -11.60 -1.71 -4.52
CA LYS A 197 -12.97 -1.68 -5.03
C LYS A 197 -13.94 -2.32 -4.03
N VAL A 198 -15.14 -1.83 -4.08
CA VAL A 198 -16.31 -2.43 -3.44
C VAL A 198 -17.07 -3.21 -4.51
N SER A 199 -17.32 -4.48 -4.27
CA SER A 199 -18.13 -5.30 -5.16
C SER A 199 -19.16 -6.11 -4.39
N LYS A 200 -20.20 -6.54 -5.10
CA LYS A 200 -21.14 -7.52 -4.55
C LYS A 200 -20.56 -8.91 -4.74
N GLU A 201 -20.41 -9.61 -3.62
CA GLU A 201 -20.09 -11.03 -3.63
C GLU A 201 -21.27 -11.89 -4.09
N PRO A 202 -21.06 -13.15 -4.50
CA PRO A 202 -22.13 -14.04 -4.97
C PRO A 202 -23.26 -14.26 -3.95
N ASP A 203 -22.98 -14.19 -2.66
CA ASP A 203 -23.93 -14.28 -1.55
C ASP A 203 -24.71 -12.98 -1.29
N ARG A 204 -24.56 -11.97 -2.14
CA ARG A 204 -25.09 -10.61 -2.04
C ARG A 204 -24.48 -9.73 -0.94
N THR A 205 -23.43 -10.18 -0.27
CA THR A 205 -22.66 -9.32 0.62
C THR A 205 -21.82 -8.34 -0.20
N LEU A 206 -21.47 -7.19 0.40
CA LEU A 206 -20.52 -6.27 -0.20
C LEU A 206 -19.13 -6.60 0.30
N GLY A 207 -18.23 -6.89 -0.62
CA GLY A 207 -16.82 -7.17 -0.34
C GLY A 207 -15.90 -6.03 -0.72
N ILE A 208 -14.79 -5.91 0.00
CA ILE A 208 -13.68 -5.01 -0.33
C ILE A 208 -12.53 -5.88 -0.84
N HIS A 209 -11.97 -5.53 -1.99
CA HIS A 209 -10.80 -6.24 -2.54
C HIS A 209 -9.82 -5.28 -3.20
N LEU A 210 -8.56 -5.72 -3.28
CA LEU A 210 -7.54 -5.03 -4.06
C LEU A 210 -7.85 -5.20 -5.55
N SER A 211 -7.91 -4.10 -6.28
CA SER A 211 -8.25 -4.08 -7.71
C SER A 211 -7.06 -3.74 -8.62
N GLY A 212 -5.86 -3.71 -8.05
CA GLY A 212 -4.64 -3.31 -8.71
C GLY A 212 -4.06 -2.04 -8.09
N ALA A 213 -3.71 -1.05 -8.90
CA ALA A 213 -3.13 0.20 -8.42
C ALA A 213 -3.70 1.42 -9.13
N ALA A 214 -3.71 2.53 -8.41
CA ALA A 214 -3.90 3.87 -8.94
C ALA A 214 -2.53 4.47 -9.27
N VAL A 215 -2.35 4.93 -10.50
CA VAL A 215 -1.14 5.59 -10.97
C VAL A 215 -1.33 7.10 -10.82
N LEU A 216 -0.45 7.71 -10.04
CA LEU A 216 -0.43 9.15 -9.82
C LEU A 216 0.81 9.75 -10.48
N LYS A 217 0.65 10.85 -11.18
CA LYS A 217 1.72 11.67 -11.75
C LYS A 217 1.55 13.12 -11.29
N ASN A 218 2.60 13.72 -10.74
CA ASN A 218 2.53 15.08 -10.18
C ASN A 218 1.37 15.22 -9.16
N ASN A 219 1.21 14.25 -8.28
CA ASN A 219 0.13 14.17 -7.27
C ASN A 219 -1.30 14.00 -7.82
N LYS A 220 -1.51 13.79 -9.11
CA LYS A 220 -2.82 13.62 -9.73
C LYS A 220 -2.99 12.21 -10.28
N LEU A 221 -4.18 11.66 -10.10
CA LEU A 221 -4.55 10.38 -10.67
C LEU A 221 -4.55 10.43 -12.20
N THR A 222 -3.70 9.63 -12.82
CA THR A 222 -3.62 9.43 -14.26
C THR A 222 -4.56 8.32 -14.71
N GLY A 223 -4.74 7.28 -13.90
CA GLY A 223 -5.63 6.17 -14.16
C GLY A 223 -5.40 5.01 -13.21
N PHE A 224 -6.15 3.92 -13.45
CA PHE A 224 -6.02 2.69 -12.71
C PHE A 224 -5.42 1.60 -13.58
N ILE A 225 -4.66 0.71 -12.96
CA ILE A 225 -4.11 -0.52 -13.56
C ILE A 225 -4.62 -1.73 -12.78
N ASN A 226 -4.89 -2.84 -13.48
CA ASN A 226 -5.38 -4.07 -12.87
C ASN A 226 -4.28 -4.83 -12.11
N ASN A 227 -4.65 -5.94 -11.48
CA ASN A 227 -3.72 -6.77 -10.71
C ASN A 227 -2.56 -7.32 -11.55
N GLU A 228 -2.80 -7.72 -12.80
CA GLU A 228 -1.76 -8.26 -13.69
C GLU A 228 -0.68 -7.20 -13.98
N ILE A 229 -1.09 -5.99 -14.36
CA ILE A 229 -0.18 -4.87 -14.61
C ILE A 229 0.52 -4.44 -13.32
N THR A 230 -0.19 -4.45 -12.19
CA THR A 230 0.39 -4.12 -10.88
C THR A 230 1.48 -5.11 -10.48
N GLN A 231 1.32 -6.40 -10.76
CA GLN A 231 2.40 -7.38 -10.54
C GLN A 231 3.64 -7.04 -11.36
N GLY A 232 3.50 -6.59 -12.62
CA GLY A 232 4.63 -6.14 -13.41
C GLY A 232 5.34 -4.91 -12.83
N VAL A 233 4.59 -3.97 -12.21
CA VAL A 233 5.19 -2.86 -11.44
C VAL A 233 6.01 -3.41 -10.27
N MET A 234 5.46 -4.38 -9.53
CA MET A 234 6.15 -4.97 -8.38
C MET A 234 7.41 -5.74 -8.78
N TRP A 235 7.42 -6.43 -9.94
CA TRP A 235 8.62 -7.06 -10.50
C TRP A 235 9.73 -6.04 -10.77
N LEU A 236 9.39 -4.89 -11.37
CA LEU A 236 10.37 -3.85 -11.70
C LEU A 236 10.88 -3.09 -10.47
N ARG A 237 10.10 -3.03 -9.39
CA ARG A 237 10.43 -2.30 -8.16
C ARG A 237 11.07 -3.15 -7.07
N ASP A 238 11.35 -4.42 -7.34
CA ASP A 238 11.85 -5.37 -6.34
C ASP A 238 10.92 -5.50 -5.12
N GLU A 239 9.59 -5.46 -5.34
CA GLU A 239 8.58 -5.46 -4.28
C GLU A 239 7.69 -6.72 -4.26
N ILE A 240 7.91 -7.67 -5.18
CA ILE A 240 7.07 -8.87 -5.22
C ILE A 240 7.48 -9.84 -4.10
N LYS A 241 6.53 -10.25 -3.26
CA LYS A 241 6.83 -11.17 -2.15
C LYS A 241 6.14 -12.51 -2.29
N SER A 242 5.05 -12.54 -3.03
CA SER A 242 4.31 -13.75 -3.36
C SER A 242 3.86 -13.67 -4.79
N SER A 243 4.15 -14.67 -5.56
CA SER A 243 3.66 -14.82 -6.93
C SER A 243 3.46 -16.29 -7.21
N SER A 244 2.39 -16.59 -7.92
CA SER A 244 2.17 -17.92 -8.48
C SER A 244 2.09 -17.83 -9.99
N VAL A 245 2.71 -18.78 -10.65
CA VAL A 245 2.67 -18.90 -12.11
C VAL A 245 2.14 -20.28 -12.46
N THR A 246 1.07 -20.34 -13.22
CA THR A 246 0.56 -21.59 -13.80
C THR A 246 0.82 -21.56 -15.29
N ILE A 247 1.49 -22.58 -15.79
CA ILE A 247 1.79 -22.72 -17.21
C ILE A 247 1.24 -24.04 -17.75
N LYS A 248 0.92 -24.06 -19.04
CA LYS A 248 0.71 -25.27 -19.80
C LYS A 248 2.02 -25.58 -20.54
N PRO A 249 2.77 -26.62 -20.14
CA PRO A 249 4.02 -26.97 -20.82
C PRO A 249 3.77 -27.30 -22.29
N GLN A 250 4.74 -26.99 -23.15
CA GLN A 250 4.60 -27.26 -24.61
C GLN A 250 4.38 -28.71 -24.95
N ASN A 251 4.87 -29.66 -24.14
CA ASN A 251 4.82 -31.08 -24.34
C ASN A 251 3.85 -31.80 -23.38
N ALA A 252 2.87 -31.10 -22.83
CA ALA A 252 1.86 -31.67 -21.94
C ALA A 252 0.49 -31.06 -22.21
N ASP A 253 -0.58 -31.83 -21.94
CA ASP A 253 -1.94 -31.33 -22.06
C ASP A 253 -2.45 -30.62 -20.82
N ASP A 254 -1.87 -30.94 -19.67
CA ASP A 254 -2.25 -30.44 -18.34
C ASP A 254 -1.33 -29.33 -17.84
N LEU A 255 -1.64 -28.78 -16.68
CA LEU A 255 -1.03 -27.60 -16.11
C LEU A 255 -0.01 -27.94 -15.03
N ILE A 256 0.97 -27.04 -14.85
CA ILE A 256 1.87 -27.05 -13.70
C ILE A 256 1.82 -25.67 -13.04
N SER A 257 1.70 -25.65 -11.72
CA SER A 257 1.68 -24.42 -10.92
C SER A 257 2.94 -24.32 -10.07
N PHE A 258 3.50 -23.14 -10.04
CA PHE A 258 4.71 -22.77 -9.31
C PHE A 258 4.43 -21.64 -8.34
N ASN A 259 5.11 -21.68 -7.20
CA ASN A 259 5.18 -20.55 -6.28
C ASN A 259 6.59 -19.97 -6.24
N LEU A 260 6.67 -18.67 -6.15
CA LEU A 260 7.90 -17.94 -5.96
C LEU A 260 8.47 -18.20 -4.56
N ILE A 261 9.72 -18.66 -4.47
CA ILE A 261 10.47 -18.80 -3.22
C ILE A 261 11.29 -17.56 -2.94
N ARG A 262 11.98 -17.08 -3.97
CA ARG A 262 12.88 -15.94 -3.90
C ARG A 262 13.00 -15.25 -5.25
N TYR A 263 13.18 -13.95 -5.21
CA TYR A 263 13.52 -13.18 -6.40
C TYR A 263 14.48 -12.04 -6.05
N ASP A 264 15.12 -11.52 -7.08
CA ASP A 264 16.01 -10.37 -7.03
C ASP A 264 15.85 -9.61 -8.35
N SER A 265 15.68 -8.30 -8.28
CA SER A 265 15.53 -7.42 -9.45
C SER A 265 16.52 -6.27 -9.38
N GLU A 266 17.30 -6.09 -10.42
CA GLU A 266 18.31 -5.04 -10.54
C GLU A 266 18.03 -4.16 -11.75
N LEU A 267 17.94 -2.84 -11.53
CA LEU A 267 17.83 -1.84 -12.58
C LEU A 267 19.20 -1.26 -12.89
N LYS A 268 19.60 -1.31 -14.15
CA LYS A 268 20.89 -0.78 -14.63
C LYS A 268 20.68 0.27 -15.72
N PRO A 269 20.73 1.57 -15.40
CA PRO A 269 20.69 2.60 -16.42
C PRO A 269 22.01 2.60 -17.22
N VAL A 270 21.89 2.77 -18.54
CA VAL A 270 23.00 2.82 -19.50
C VAL A 270 22.78 3.98 -20.46
N ILE A 271 23.84 4.75 -20.72
CA ILE A 271 23.87 5.76 -21.76
C ILE A 271 25.07 5.44 -22.67
N GLU A 272 24.80 5.05 -23.91
CA GLU A 272 25.79 4.71 -24.92
C GLU A 272 25.46 5.44 -26.23
N ASP A 273 26.41 6.14 -26.80
CA ASP A 273 26.26 6.91 -28.02
C ASP A 273 25.04 7.87 -28.02
N GLY A 274 24.76 8.46 -26.84
CA GLY A 274 23.62 9.37 -26.63
C GLY A 274 22.25 8.68 -26.52
N LYS A 275 22.20 7.36 -26.59
CA LYS A 275 20.98 6.58 -26.39
C LYS A 275 20.85 6.14 -24.93
N TRP A 276 19.67 6.34 -24.40
CA TRP A 276 19.31 5.96 -23.04
C TRP A 276 18.62 4.60 -23.04
N LYS A 277 19.10 3.69 -22.20
CA LYS A 277 18.57 2.32 -22.07
C LYS A 277 18.49 1.95 -20.60
N MET A 278 17.43 1.25 -20.21
CA MET A 278 17.34 0.58 -18.91
C MET A 278 17.48 -0.93 -19.10
N ILE A 279 18.47 -1.53 -18.44
CA ILE A 279 18.63 -2.98 -18.38
C ILE A 279 18.01 -3.45 -17.07
N VAL A 280 17.03 -4.35 -17.16
CA VAL A 280 16.35 -4.98 -16.04
C VAL A 280 16.84 -6.41 -15.94
N LYS A 281 17.47 -6.77 -14.82
CA LYS A 281 17.91 -8.13 -14.55
C LYS A 281 17.06 -8.73 -13.45
N ILE A 282 16.42 -9.85 -13.71
CA ILE A 282 15.58 -10.56 -12.75
C ILE A 282 16.08 -11.98 -12.59
N VAL A 283 16.21 -12.40 -11.35
CA VAL A 283 16.52 -13.80 -10.99
C VAL A 283 15.42 -14.31 -10.08
N THR A 284 14.79 -15.43 -10.44
CA THR A 284 13.75 -16.06 -9.63
C THR A 284 14.07 -17.48 -9.26
N GLU A 285 13.64 -17.91 -8.09
CA GLU A 285 13.66 -19.27 -7.61
C GLU A 285 12.24 -19.74 -7.31
N GLU A 286 11.84 -20.84 -7.92
CA GLU A 286 10.47 -21.35 -7.90
C GLU A 286 10.40 -22.73 -7.25
N GLU A 287 9.24 -23.03 -6.66
CA GLU A 287 8.87 -24.38 -6.24
C GLU A 287 7.60 -24.85 -6.97
N VAL A 288 7.56 -26.13 -7.27
CA VAL A 288 6.37 -26.76 -7.84
C VAL A 288 5.36 -27.02 -6.71
N VAL A 289 4.15 -26.50 -6.86
CA VAL A 289 3.07 -26.71 -5.88
C VAL A 289 1.96 -27.63 -6.41
N ASP A 290 1.80 -27.70 -7.74
CA ASP A 290 0.86 -28.61 -8.38
C ASP A 290 1.42 -29.06 -9.74
N ASN A 291 1.41 -30.37 -10.01
CA ASN A 291 1.81 -30.95 -11.29
C ASN A 291 0.74 -31.93 -11.76
N GLN A 292 -0.09 -31.49 -12.65
CA GLN A 292 -1.15 -32.32 -13.25
C GLN A 292 -0.64 -33.10 -14.47
N THR A 293 0.60 -32.86 -14.89
CA THR A 293 1.21 -33.52 -16.08
C THR A 293 1.92 -34.81 -15.71
N THR A 294 2.30 -35.58 -16.73
CA THR A 294 3.15 -36.77 -16.58
C THR A 294 4.65 -36.47 -16.72
N LEU A 295 5.03 -35.17 -16.77
CA LEU A 295 6.42 -34.77 -16.95
C LEU A 295 7.26 -35.10 -15.70
N ASN A 296 8.44 -35.64 -15.94
CA ASN A 296 9.44 -35.90 -14.90
C ASN A 296 10.20 -34.58 -14.63
N LEU A 297 9.88 -33.92 -13.54
CA LEU A 297 10.48 -32.63 -13.18
C LEU A 297 11.95 -32.73 -12.69
N ILE A 298 12.46 -33.94 -12.46
CA ILE A 298 13.87 -34.19 -12.13
C ILE A 298 14.73 -34.21 -13.39
N ASP A 299 14.14 -34.48 -14.56
CA ASP A 299 14.86 -34.43 -15.82
C ASP A 299 15.31 -32.97 -16.10
N HIS A 300 16.61 -32.81 -16.22
CA HIS A 300 17.23 -31.50 -16.43
C HIS A 300 16.72 -30.77 -17.69
N LYS A 301 16.39 -31.50 -18.76
CA LYS A 301 15.86 -30.91 -20.00
C LYS A 301 14.44 -30.41 -19.79
N VAL A 302 13.62 -31.17 -19.06
CA VAL A 302 12.25 -30.78 -18.70
C VAL A 302 12.29 -29.55 -17.79
N ALA A 303 13.08 -29.59 -16.72
CA ALA A 303 13.25 -28.48 -15.80
C ALA A 303 13.67 -27.20 -16.53
N LYS A 304 14.71 -27.27 -17.37
CA LYS A 304 15.20 -26.14 -18.14
C LYS A 304 14.14 -25.56 -19.09
N SER A 305 13.37 -26.41 -19.77
CA SER A 305 12.27 -25.96 -20.64
C SER A 305 11.17 -25.23 -19.83
N LEU A 306 10.86 -25.70 -18.62
CA LEU A 306 9.89 -25.05 -17.75
C LEU A 306 10.43 -23.70 -17.20
N GLU A 307 11.70 -23.63 -16.82
CA GLU A 307 12.37 -22.39 -16.40
C GLU A 307 12.30 -21.32 -17.50
N GLU A 308 12.54 -21.69 -18.75
CA GLU A 308 12.41 -20.79 -19.90
C GLU A 308 10.96 -20.32 -20.10
N GLN A 309 9.96 -21.20 -19.95
CA GLN A 309 8.55 -20.85 -20.08
C GLN A 309 8.08 -19.92 -18.95
N ILE A 310 8.55 -20.11 -17.71
CA ILE A 310 8.27 -19.21 -16.59
C ILE A 310 8.89 -17.84 -16.86
N SER A 311 10.18 -17.80 -17.27
CA SER A 311 10.87 -16.55 -17.64
C SER A 311 10.11 -15.76 -18.71
N ASN A 312 9.63 -16.45 -19.77
CA ASN A 312 8.83 -15.85 -20.82
C ASN A 312 7.47 -15.33 -20.32
N ASN A 313 6.85 -16.00 -19.35
CA ASN A 313 5.59 -15.54 -18.75
C ASN A 313 5.80 -14.24 -17.97
N ILE A 314 6.89 -14.16 -17.18
CA ILE A 314 7.27 -12.94 -16.43
C ILE A 314 7.61 -11.80 -17.40
N ASP A 315 8.43 -12.05 -18.44
CA ASP A 315 8.78 -11.05 -19.46
C ASP A 315 7.53 -10.47 -20.11
N LYS A 316 6.59 -11.32 -20.51
CA LYS A 316 5.33 -10.86 -21.11
C LYS A 316 4.54 -9.92 -20.18
N ARG A 317 4.44 -10.24 -18.90
CA ARG A 317 3.76 -9.39 -17.91
C ARG A 317 4.47 -8.04 -17.76
N ILE A 318 5.79 -8.03 -17.67
CA ILE A 318 6.57 -6.79 -17.58
C ILE A 318 6.40 -5.94 -18.84
N ARG A 319 6.44 -6.53 -20.04
CA ARG A 319 6.21 -5.79 -21.29
C ARG A 319 4.81 -5.20 -21.39
N LEU A 320 3.77 -5.93 -20.96
CA LEU A 320 2.42 -5.38 -20.85
C LEU A 320 2.35 -4.20 -19.90
N THR A 321 3.09 -4.28 -18.80
CA THR A 321 3.18 -3.19 -17.81
C THR A 321 3.89 -1.96 -18.38
N LEU A 322 5.02 -2.14 -19.05
CA LEU A 322 5.74 -1.07 -19.73
C LEU A 322 4.85 -0.41 -20.81
N GLU A 323 4.16 -1.20 -21.62
CA GLU A 323 3.23 -0.67 -22.62
C GLU A 323 2.13 0.18 -22.00
N GLN A 324 1.56 -0.23 -20.89
CA GLN A 324 0.47 0.48 -20.23
C GLN A 324 0.97 1.71 -19.45
N VAL A 325 2.01 1.54 -18.62
CA VAL A 325 2.42 2.55 -17.65
C VAL A 325 3.47 3.50 -18.22
N GLN A 326 4.46 2.96 -18.94
CA GLN A 326 5.51 3.78 -19.55
C GLN A 326 4.98 4.52 -20.79
N LYS A 327 4.42 3.79 -21.76
CA LYS A 327 4.06 4.41 -23.05
C LYS A 327 2.74 5.15 -23.02
N LYS A 328 1.65 4.52 -22.48
CA LYS A 328 0.32 5.14 -22.49
C LYS A 328 0.13 6.15 -21.38
N MET A 329 0.47 5.79 -20.12
CA MET A 329 0.31 6.69 -18.97
C MET A 329 1.45 7.69 -18.81
N ARG A 330 2.63 7.40 -19.37
CA ARG A 330 3.85 8.22 -19.27
C ARG A 330 4.18 8.59 -17.81
N ALA A 331 4.07 7.60 -16.92
CA ALA A 331 4.29 7.76 -15.50
C ALA A 331 5.39 6.80 -15.05
N ASP A 332 6.54 7.33 -14.69
CA ASP A 332 7.68 6.55 -14.21
C ASP A 332 7.46 6.15 -12.75
N VAL A 333 6.63 5.13 -12.55
CA VAL A 333 6.39 4.54 -11.23
C VAL A 333 7.42 3.49 -10.85
N PHE A 334 8.37 3.20 -11.74
CA PHE A 334 9.40 2.18 -11.56
C PHE A 334 10.66 2.72 -10.87
N GLY A 335 10.85 4.06 -10.90
CA GLY A 335 12.04 4.71 -10.35
C GLY A 335 13.20 4.80 -11.35
N PHE A 336 12.95 4.66 -12.67
CA PHE A 336 14.01 4.76 -13.69
C PHE A 336 14.70 6.12 -13.67
N ALA A 337 13.94 7.20 -13.48
CA ALA A 337 14.47 8.55 -13.33
C ALA A 337 15.53 8.65 -12.23
N GLU A 338 15.24 8.03 -11.09
CA GLU A 338 16.14 8.02 -9.93
C GLU A 338 17.44 7.28 -10.22
N GLU A 339 17.35 6.13 -10.89
CA GLU A 339 18.51 5.33 -11.29
C GLU A 339 19.44 6.10 -12.26
N PHE A 340 18.84 6.78 -13.25
CA PHE A 340 19.62 7.65 -14.14
C PHE A 340 20.22 8.84 -13.41
N HIS A 341 19.46 9.49 -12.53
CA HIS A 341 19.97 10.62 -11.75
C HIS A 341 21.16 10.23 -10.87
N GLN A 342 21.08 9.09 -10.20
CA GLN A 342 22.15 8.62 -9.33
C GLN A 342 23.42 8.26 -10.10
N LYS A 343 23.28 7.62 -11.25
CA LYS A 343 24.42 7.12 -12.01
C LYS A 343 25.03 8.16 -12.98
N TYR A 344 24.20 9.03 -13.55
CA TYR A 344 24.57 10.00 -14.57
C TYR A 344 24.03 11.42 -14.25
N PRO A 345 24.46 12.03 -13.13
CA PRO A 345 23.88 13.28 -12.64
C PRO A 345 24.04 14.46 -13.63
N ASP A 346 25.16 14.52 -14.36
CA ASP A 346 25.42 15.60 -15.33
C ASP A 346 24.52 15.49 -16.55
N GLU A 347 24.34 14.30 -17.10
CA GLU A 347 23.44 14.01 -18.22
C GLU A 347 21.98 14.20 -17.80
N TRP A 348 21.63 13.72 -16.61
CA TRP A 348 20.29 13.87 -16.03
C TRP A 348 19.89 15.34 -15.91
N SER A 349 20.79 16.20 -15.43
CA SER A 349 20.52 17.62 -15.27
C SER A 349 20.06 18.32 -16.55
N LYS A 350 20.49 17.83 -17.72
CA LYS A 350 20.17 18.37 -19.04
C LYS A 350 18.79 17.94 -19.53
N VAL A 351 18.28 16.79 -19.08
CA VAL A 351 17.08 16.16 -19.64
C VAL A 351 15.92 16.04 -18.65
N LYS A 352 16.14 16.26 -17.35
CA LYS A 352 15.13 16.06 -16.29
C LYS A 352 13.77 16.73 -16.57
N ASN A 353 13.77 17.91 -17.20
CA ASN A 353 12.55 18.63 -17.55
C ASN A 353 11.79 18.04 -18.75
N GLN A 354 12.44 17.15 -19.51
CA GLN A 354 11.91 16.49 -20.70
C GLN A 354 11.71 15.00 -20.47
N TRP A 355 12.05 14.49 -19.29
CA TRP A 355 12.00 13.09 -18.95
C TRP A 355 10.64 12.48 -19.25
N ASP A 356 9.62 12.96 -18.60
CA ASP A 356 8.27 12.40 -18.64
C ASP A 356 7.61 12.44 -20.02
N GLU A 357 7.92 13.45 -20.83
CA GLU A 357 7.20 13.69 -22.09
C GLU A 357 7.95 13.15 -23.30
N LEU A 358 9.29 13.16 -23.27
CA LEU A 358 10.11 12.84 -24.44
C LEU A 358 10.96 11.58 -24.23
N LEU A 359 11.71 11.49 -23.11
CA LEU A 359 12.69 10.42 -22.93
C LEU A 359 12.07 9.14 -22.39
N TYR A 360 11.33 9.24 -21.30
CA TYR A 360 10.80 8.08 -20.62
C TYR A 360 9.83 7.23 -21.47
N PRO A 361 8.90 7.79 -22.24
CA PRO A 361 8.02 7.00 -23.11
C PRO A 361 8.76 6.20 -24.19
N GLU A 362 9.90 6.73 -24.66
CA GLU A 362 10.72 6.15 -25.73
C GLU A 362 11.95 5.37 -25.18
N LEU A 363 12.13 5.34 -23.86
CA LEU A 363 13.24 4.66 -23.22
C LEU A 363 13.20 3.15 -23.55
N GLU A 364 14.29 2.67 -24.16
CA GLU A 364 14.46 1.24 -24.40
C GLU A 364 14.65 0.50 -23.08
N VAL A 365 13.85 -0.55 -22.86
CA VAL A 365 13.97 -1.44 -21.70
C VAL A 365 14.34 -2.84 -22.16
N GLU A 366 15.55 -3.25 -21.84
CA GLU A 366 16.07 -4.60 -22.07
C GLU A 366 15.84 -5.44 -20.83
N ILE A 367 15.23 -6.63 -20.98
CA ILE A 367 14.85 -7.49 -19.88
C ILE A 367 15.61 -8.82 -19.99
N ASP A 368 16.38 -9.15 -18.93
CA ASP A 368 17.12 -10.41 -18.76
C ASP A 368 16.56 -11.15 -17.55
N ILE A 369 15.84 -12.24 -17.75
CA ILE A 369 15.21 -13.03 -16.70
C ILE A 369 15.81 -14.42 -16.64
N LYS A 370 16.23 -14.83 -15.45
CA LYS A 370 16.72 -16.18 -15.16
C LYS A 370 15.88 -16.81 -14.06
N THR A 371 15.18 -17.86 -14.42
CA THR A 371 14.35 -18.64 -13.48
C THR A 371 15.04 -19.96 -13.15
N TYR A 372 14.96 -20.36 -11.89
CA TYR A 372 15.47 -21.64 -11.38
C TYR A 372 14.38 -22.37 -10.61
N ILE A 373 14.07 -23.62 -10.98
CA ILE A 373 13.20 -24.50 -10.21
C ILE A 373 14.06 -25.20 -9.14
N ARG A 374 13.92 -24.76 -7.87
CA ARG A 374 14.71 -25.28 -6.75
C ARG A 374 14.10 -26.48 -6.07
N ARG A 375 12.76 -26.58 -6.11
CA ARG A 375 12.02 -27.67 -5.47
C ARG A 375 11.03 -28.25 -6.47
N PRO A 376 11.28 -29.48 -6.97
CA PRO A 376 10.41 -30.12 -7.95
C PRO A 376 9.11 -30.69 -7.36
N GLY A 377 8.84 -30.43 -6.07
CA GLY A 377 7.72 -30.96 -5.28
C GLY A 377 8.19 -31.97 -4.22
N MET A 378 7.31 -32.26 -3.25
CA MET A 378 7.61 -33.21 -2.17
C MET A 378 7.41 -34.70 -2.63
N SER A 379 6.71 -34.91 -3.74
CA SER A 379 6.54 -36.23 -4.35
C SER A 379 7.16 -36.23 -5.75
N THR A 380 7.99 -37.24 -6.02
CA THR A 380 8.63 -37.44 -7.32
C THR A 380 7.81 -38.38 -8.24
N GLU A 381 6.80 -39.03 -7.68
CA GLU A 381 5.89 -39.93 -8.43
C GLU A 381 4.51 -39.27 -8.53
N ASN A 382 4.02 -39.17 -9.76
CA ASN A 382 2.63 -38.80 -9.99
C ASN A 382 1.75 -39.99 -9.53
N TYR A 383 0.79 -39.72 -8.64
CA TYR A 383 -0.28 -40.65 -8.37
C TYR A 383 -1.00 -40.90 -9.71
N LYS A 384 -0.77 -42.09 -10.29
CA LYS A 384 -1.59 -42.57 -11.39
C LYS A 384 -2.81 -43.25 -10.77
N GLU A 385 -4.01 -42.74 -11.05
CA GLU A 385 -5.22 -43.52 -10.94
C GLU A 385 -5.25 -44.62 -12.02
#